data_bc4f1c133522be37118a191cfda6555e
#
_entry.id   bc4f1c133522be37118a191cfda6555e
#
_cell.length_a   1.000
_cell.length_b   1.000
_cell.length_c   1.000
_cell.angle_alpha   90.00
_cell.angle_beta   90.00
_cell.angle_gamma   90.00
#
_symmetry.space_group_name_H-M   'P 1'
#
loop_
_entity.id
_entity.type
_entity.pdbx_description
1 polymer ?
#
loop_
_entity_poly.entity_id
_entity_poly.type
_entity_poly.pdbx_seq_one_letter_code
_entity_poly.pdbx_strand_id
1 'polypeptide(L)'
;TLNAYCALRKNAFDIPTVHMYDLYAPMTRDFEMKLTFDQAYDLLLEVVEPLGKDYQDVVRGAKDSRLIDVYETPNKSTGAYSAGSAYGVHPYVMLNFRPELDGLMTLAHEMGHAMHSYYSNHNQPFAKSDYTIFVAEVASTCNEVLTIHALRKKHEGNKAAQAALIGRMLEGFRTTVFRQAMFAEFEMIAHNMEEAGQPLTRESLCAAYYDLNKRYYGGGCRVDKLVENEWMRIPH
;
A
#
# COMPACT_ATOMS: atom_id res chain seq x y z
N THR A 1 12.42 13.60 7.95
CA THR A 1 11.03 13.30 7.59
C THR A 1 10.48 12.14 8.42
N LEU A 2 11.07 10.93 8.38
CA LEU A 2 10.63 9.80 9.19
C LEU A 2 10.75 10.08 10.69
N ASN A 3 11.85 10.70 11.12
CA ASN A 3 12.03 11.16 12.50
C ASN A 3 10.96 12.19 12.94
N ALA A 4 10.55 13.08 12.03
CA ALA A 4 9.47 14.04 12.30
C ALA A 4 8.12 13.33 12.48
N TYR A 5 7.87 12.26 11.70
CA TYR A 5 6.71 11.42 11.87
C TYR A 5 6.70 10.68 13.21
N CYS A 6 7.83 10.13 13.64
CA CYS A 6 7.97 9.51 14.96
C CYS A 6 7.75 10.56 16.10
N ALA A 7 8.26 11.78 15.94
CA ALA A 7 8.03 12.86 16.88
C ALA A 7 6.56 13.28 16.96
N LEU A 8 5.84 13.32 15.82
CA LEU A 8 4.40 13.54 15.79
C LEU A 8 3.65 12.46 16.58
N ARG A 9 3.99 11.17 16.37
CA ARG A 9 3.39 10.05 17.12
C ARG A 9 3.68 10.13 18.61
N LYS A 10 4.92 10.45 18.99
CA LYS A 10 5.31 10.67 20.39
C LYS A 10 4.40 11.68 21.08
N ASN A 11 4.17 12.82 20.42
CA ASN A 11 3.29 13.87 20.94
C ASN A 11 1.82 13.47 20.96
N ALA A 12 1.34 12.78 19.89
CA ALA A 12 -0.06 12.35 19.79
C ALA A 12 -0.45 11.31 20.83
N PHE A 13 0.49 10.44 21.22
CA PHE A 13 0.27 9.41 22.24
C PHE A 13 0.66 9.82 23.65
N ASP A 14 1.29 10.98 23.81
CA ASP A 14 1.84 11.47 25.10
C ASP A 14 2.74 10.42 25.80
N ILE A 15 3.64 9.81 25.01
CA ILE A 15 4.57 8.78 25.49
C ILE A 15 6.01 9.31 25.52
N PRO A 16 6.85 8.84 26.47
CA PRO A 16 8.24 9.31 26.58
C PRO A 16 9.13 8.84 25.45
N THR A 17 8.81 7.68 24.85
CA THR A 17 9.59 7.04 23.78
C THR A 17 8.66 6.30 22.84
N VAL A 18 8.85 6.49 21.54
CA VAL A 18 8.16 5.70 20.50
C VAL A 18 8.98 4.44 20.24
N HIS A 19 8.37 3.28 20.32
CA HIS A 19 8.93 1.99 19.93
C HIS A 19 8.47 1.57 18.54
N MET A 20 9.13 0.59 17.92
CA MET A 20 8.76 0.12 16.59
C MET A 20 7.31 -0.41 16.52
N TYR A 21 6.82 -1.04 17.58
CA TYR A 21 5.43 -1.50 17.65
C TYR A 21 4.40 -0.37 17.78
N ASP A 22 4.76 0.79 18.35
CA ASP A 22 3.87 1.95 18.44
C ASP A 22 3.58 2.56 17.08
N LEU A 23 4.39 2.27 16.05
CA LEU A 23 4.16 2.73 14.69
C LEU A 23 2.89 2.13 14.06
N TYR A 24 2.37 1.05 14.60
CA TYR A 24 1.17 0.36 14.11
C TYR A 24 -0.11 0.77 14.88
N ALA A 25 0.02 1.52 15.98
CA ALA A 25 -1.14 1.99 16.71
C ALA A 25 -1.84 3.14 15.94
N PRO A 26 -3.17 3.15 15.81
CA PRO A 26 -3.88 4.24 15.14
C PRO A 26 -3.74 5.54 15.95
N MET A 27 -3.34 6.64 15.29
CA MET A 27 -3.22 7.96 15.94
C MET A 27 -4.59 8.64 16.14
N THR A 28 -5.59 8.22 15.40
CA THR A 28 -6.95 8.78 15.45
C THR A 28 -7.95 7.64 15.59
N ARG A 29 -8.91 7.78 16.50
CA ARG A 29 -9.95 6.76 16.77
C ARG A 29 -11.36 7.22 16.43
N ASP A 30 -11.54 8.51 16.14
CA ASP A 30 -12.85 9.15 16.11
C ASP A 30 -13.47 9.24 14.71
N PHE A 31 -12.87 8.60 13.71
CA PHE A 31 -13.40 8.58 12.35
C PHE A 31 -13.48 7.14 11.85
N GLU A 32 -14.68 6.60 11.85
CA GLU A 32 -15.01 5.33 11.22
C GLU A 32 -15.79 5.59 9.94
N MET A 33 -15.42 4.92 8.87
CA MET A 33 -16.16 4.91 7.61
C MET A 33 -16.66 3.48 7.36
N LYS A 34 -17.98 3.31 7.29
CA LYS A 34 -18.60 2.03 6.95
C LYS A 34 -19.20 2.15 5.56
N LEU A 35 -18.72 1.35 4.63
CA LEU A 35 -19.16 1.36 3.24
C LEU A 35 -19.42 -0.08 2.80
N THR A 36 -20.58 -0.34 2.23
CA THR A 36 -20.76 -1.57 1.46
C THR A 36 -19.84 -1.57 0.24
N PHE A 37 -19.62 -2.71 -0.38
CA PHE A 37 -18.83 -2.77 -1.63
C PHE A 37 -19.41 -1.87 -2.72
N ASP A 38 -20.73 -1.85 -2.88
CA ASP A 38 -21.38 -0.99 -3.86
C ASP A 38 -21.14 0.49 -3.59
N GLN A 39 -21.25 0.93 -2.33
CA GLN A 39 -20.96 2.30 -1.94
C GLN A 39 -19.48 2.68 -2.14
N ALA A 40 -18.57 1.75 -1.84
CA ALA A 40 -17.15 1.95 -2.07
C ALA A 40 -16.84 2.04 -3.58
N TYR A 41 -17.52 1.24 -4.39
CA TYR A 41 -17.37 1.25 -5.84
C TYR A 41 -17.91 2.53 -6.49
N ASP A 42 -19.10 2.99 -6.05
CA ASP A 42 -19.66 4.26 -6.51
C ASP A 42 -18.73 5.44 -6.16
N LEU A 43 -18.16 5.40 -4.95
CA LEU A 43 -17.18 6.40 -4.53
C LEU A 43 -15.87 6.31 -5.36
N LEU A 44 -15.42 5.12 -5.69
CA LEU A 44 -14.26 4.94 -6.58
C LEU A 44 -14.51 5.58 -7.95
N LEU A 45 -15.71 5.44 -8.52
CA LEU A 45 -16.07 6.10 -9.78
C LEU A 45 -16.02 7.63 -9.70
N GLU A 46 -16.42 8.22 -8.56
CA GLU A 46 -16.24 9.66 -8.28
C GLU A 46 -14.75 10.03 -8.18
N VAL A 47 -13.96 9.21 -7.48
CA VAL A 47 -12.53 9.42 -7.24
C VAL A 47 -11.72 9.46 -8.53
N VAL A 48 -12.04 8.59 -9.49
CA VAL A 48 -11.29 8.48 -10.76
C VAL A 48 -11.79 9.43 -11.86
N GLU A 49 -12.79 10.26 -11.57
CA GLU A 49 -13.28 11.28 -12.53
C GLU A 49 -12.17 12.14 -13.17
N PRO A 50 -11.16 12.62 -12.41
CA PRO A 50 -10.08 13.43 -12.99
C PRO A 50 -9.22 12.68 -14.02
N LEU A 51 -9.26 11.32 -14.04
CA LEU A 51 -8.52 10.50 -15.00
C LEU A 51 -9.22 10.40 -16.36
N GLY A 52 -10.41 10.98 -16.51
CA GLY A 52 -11.14 11.08 -17.75
C GLY A 52 -12.19 9.99 -17.95
N LYS A 53 -13.06 10.27 -18.93
CA LYS A 53 -14.25 9.44 -19.19
C LYS A 53 -13.89 8.01 -19.61
N ASP A 54 -12.87 7.83 -20.44
CA ASP A 54 -12.45 6.51 -20.90
C ASP A 54 -12.00 5.62 -19.75
N TYR A 55 -11.28 6.19 -18.77
CA TYR A 55 -10.89 5.49 -17.55
C TYR A 55 -12.12 5.09 -16.73
N GLN A 56 -13.04 6.04 -16.50
CA GLN A 56 -14.26 5.76 -15.73
C GLN A 56 -15.14 4.69 -16.41
N ASP A 57 -15.26 4.71 -17.73
CA ASP A 57 -16.12 3.74 -18.46
C ASP A 57 -15.56 2.33 -18.31
N VAL A 58 -14.24 2.12 -18.35
CA VAL A 58 -13.61 0.83 -18.10
C VAL A 58 -13.82 0.39 -16.65
N VAL A 59 -13.57 1.28 -15.69
CA VAL A 59 -13.83 0.98 -14.26
C VAL A 59 -15.29 0.65 -14.03
N ARG A 60 -16.24 1.36 -14.64
CA ARG A 60 -17.69 1.08 -14.53
C ARG A 60 -18.04 -0.31 -15.05
N GLY A 61 -17.51 -0.69 -16.21
CA GLY A 61 -17.74 -2.01 -16.82
C GLY A 61 -17.10 -3.16 -16.04
N ALA A 62 -16.06 -2.89 -15.26
CA ALA A 62 -15.37 -3.91 -14.49
C ALA A 62 -16.26 -4.58 -13.43
N LYS A 63 -17.21 -3.84 -12.84
CA LYS A 63 -18.16 -4.38 -11.85
C LYS A 63 -19.06 -5.45 -12.46
N ASP A 64 -19.59 -5.19 -13.64
CA ASP A 64 -20.57 -6.07 -14.30
C ASP A 64 -19.89 -7.24 -15.02
N SER A 65 -18.64 -7.09 -15.42
CA SER A 65 -17.87 -8.09 -16.16
C SER A 65 -17.27 -9.22 -15.31
N ARG A 66 -17.58 -9.26 -14.00
CA ARG A 66 -17.02 -10.25 -13.04
C ARG A 66 -15.50 -10.23 -12.95
N LEU A 67 -14.92 -9.07 -13.19
CA LEU A 67 -13.48 -8.83 -13.08
C LEU A 67 -13.00 -8.94 -11.63
N ILE A 68 -13.89 -8.65 -10.66
CA ILE A 68 -13.54 -8.53 -9.25
C ILE A 68 -14.15 -9.68 -8.44
N ASP A 69 -13.30 -10.47 -7.80
CA ASP A 69 -13.67 -11.41 -6.74
C ASP A 69 -13.61 -10.70 -5.38
N VAL A 70 -14.77 -10.37 -4.83
CA VAL A 70 -14.94 -9.34 -3.80
C VAL A 70 -14.71 -9.84 -2.38
N TYR A 71 -15.41 -10.94 -2.00
CA TYR A 71 -15.56 -11.30 -0.61
C TYR A 71 -14.66 -12.45 -0.19
N GLU A 72 -14.39 -12.51 1.11
CA GLU A 72 -13.71 -13.63 1.75
C GLU A 72 -14.52 -14.92 1.60
N THR A 73 -13.86 -16.01 1.24
CA THR A 73 -14.45 -17.34 1.13
C THR A 73 -13.52 -18.39 1.74
N PRO A 74 -14.02 -19.58 2.15
CA PRO A 74 -13.16 -20.66 2.63
C PRO A 74 -12.06 -21.01 1.63
N ASN A 75 -10.83 -21.13 2.11
CA ASN A 75 -9.61 -21.44 1.34
C ASN A 75 -9.14 -20.35 0.37
N LYS A 76 -9.73 -19.17 0.37
CA LYS A 76 -9.23 -18.01 -0.36
C LYS A 76 -8.00 -17.43 0.37
N SER A 77 -6.95 -17.09 -0.38
CA SER A 77 -5.77 -16.44 0.18
C SER A 77 -6.11 -15.09 0.80
N THR A 78 -5.42 -14.72 1.87
CA THR A 78 -5.55 -13.40 2.50
C THR A 78 -4.93 -12.30 1.63
N GLY A 79 -5.31 -11.05 1.89
CA GLY A 79 -4.80 -9.88 1.15
C GLY A 79 -5.65 -9.57 -0.08
N ALA A 80 -5.04 -8.88 -1.04
CA ALA A 80 -5.62 -8.50 -2.31
C ALA A 80 -4.53 -8.52 -3.38
N TYR A 81 -4.92 -8.67 -4.65
CA TYR A 81 -4.02 -8.51 -5.79
C TYR A 81 -4.79 -8.25 -7.08
N SER A 82 -4.09 -7.68 -8.06
CA SER A 82 -4.53 -7.58 -9.44
C SER A 82 -3.66 -8.46 -10.33
N ALA A 83 -4.29 -9.28 -11.19
CA ALA A 83 -3.64 -10.15 -12.15
C ALA A 83 -3.94 -9.66 -13.57
N GLY A 84 -2.98 -9.00 -14.21
CA GLY A 84 -3.13 -8.41 -15.54
C GLY A 84 -2.20 -8.94 -16.61
N SER A 85 -1.40 -9.98 -16.30
CA SER A 85 -0.39 -10.54 -17.22
C SER A 85 -0.94 -11.36 -18.37
N ALA A 86 -2.23 -11.76 -18.34
CA ALA A 86 -2.86 -12.50 -19.45
C ALA A 86 -3.23 -11.53 -20.58
N TYR A 87 -2.39 -11.47 -21.61
CA TYR A 87 -2.60 -10.60 -22.76
C TYR A 87 -3.87 -11.00 -23.55
N GLY A 88 -4.65 -10.00 -23.95
CA GLY A 88 -5.90 -10.21 -24.69
C GLY A 88 -7.11 -10.57 -23.84
N VAL A 89 -6.94 -10.63 -22.53
CA VAL A 89 -8.02 -10.84 -21.55
C VAL A 89 -8.05 -9.63 -20.61
N HIS A 90 -9.21 -9.32 -20.02
CA HIS A 90 -9.28 -8.29 -18.99
C HIS A 90 -8.48 -8.72 -17.74
N PRO A 91 -7.91 -7.77 -16.98
CA PRO A 91 -7.27 -8.09 -15.70
C PRO A 91 -8.32 -8.63 -14.72
N TYR A 92 -7.85 -9.39 -13.72
CA TYR A 92 -8.68 -9.89 -12.63
C TYR A 92 -8.20 -9.27 -11.30
N VAL A 93 -9.15 -8.93 -10.45
CA VAL A 93 -8.88 -8.39 -9.12
C VAL A 93 -9.43 -9.33 -8.06
N MET A 94 -8.60 -9.72 -7.12
CA MET A 94 -8.99 -10.49 -5.94
C MET A 94 -8.95 -9.58 -4.72
N LEU A 95 -10.04 -9.53 -3.97
CA LEU A 95 -10.18 -8.79 -2.72
C LEU A 95 -10.64 -9.73 -1.60
N ASN A 96 -10.42 -9.31 -0.38
CA ASN A 96 -11.14 -9.73 0.82
C ASN A 96 -11.77 -8.47 1.41
N PHE A 97 -12.78 -7.95 0.73
CA PHE A 97 -13.35 -6.64 1.00
C PHE A 97 -13.96 -6.57 2.40
N ARG A 98 -13.55 -5.55 3.14
CA ARG A 98 -14.14 -5.17 4.43
C ARG A 98 -14.86 -3.84 4.32
N PRO A 99 -16.03 -3.67 5.00
CA PRO A 99 -16.85 -2.47 4.88
C PRO A 99 -16.28 -1.30 5.70
N GLU A 100 -15.05 -0.92 5.46
CA GLU A 100 -14.28 0.11 6.16
C GLU A 100 -13.39 0.90 5.19
N LEU A 101 -12.75 1.97 5.65
CA LEU A 101 -11.86 2.81 4.84
C LEU A 101 -10.75 1.99 4.16
N ASP A 102 -10.16 1.03 4.87
CA ASP A 102 -9.11 0.17 4.30
C ASP A 102 -9.62 -0.68 3.13
N GLY A 103 -10.87 -1.14 3.17
CA GLY A 103 -11.51 -1.84 2.05
C GLY A 103 -11.63 -0.96 0.80
N LEU A 104 -12.04 0.31 0.96
CA LEU A 104 -12.07 1.27 -0.14
C LEU A 104 -10.66 1.56 -0.68
N MET A 105 -9.68 1.77 0.20
CA MET A 105 -8.30 2.05 -0.20
C MET A 105 -7.70 0.87 -0.98
N THR A 106 -7.93 -0.35 -0.51
CA THR A 106 -7.50 -1.58 -1.20
C THR A 106 -8.19 -1.72 -2.56
N LEU A 107 -9.50 -1.48 -2.64
CA LEU A 107 -10.22 -1.48 -3.92
C LEU A 107 -9.63 -0.46 -4.90
N ALA A 108 -9.37 0.76 -4.46
CA ALA A 108 -8.78 1.81 -5.29
C ALA A 108 -7.37 1.44 -5.77
N HIS A 109 -6.56 0.85 -4.90
CA HIS A 109 -5.22 0.36 -5.18
C HIS A 109 -5.23 -0.72 -6.27
N GLU A 110 -5.96 -1.79 -6.05
CA GLU A 110 -6.01 -2.92 -6.98
C GLU A 110 -6.65 -2.55 -8.33
N MET A 111 -7.62 -1.65 -8.32
CA MET A 111 -8.15 -1.10 -9.56
C MET A 111 -7.14 -0.22 -10.30
N GLY A 112 -6.22 0.44 -9.60
CA GLY A 112 -5.09 1.13 -10.22
C GLY A 112 -4.19 0.17 -11.00
N HIS A 113 -3.81 -0.94 -10.42
CA HIS A 113 -3.07 -2.01 -11.11
C HIS A 113 -3.85 -2.59 -12.29
N ALA A 114 -5.14 -2.88 -12.11
CA ALA A 114 -5.99 -3.42 -13.17
C ALA A 114 -6.04 -2.46 -14.37
N MET A 115 -6.20 -1.17 -14.13
CA MET A 115 -6.21 -0.16 -15.18
C MET A 115 -4.85 0.02 -15.86
N HIS A 116 -3.75 -0.07 -15.11
CA HIS A 116 -2.41 -0.07 -15.69
C HIS A 116 -2.23 -1.24 -16.66
N SER A 117 -2.55 -2.44 -16.23
CA SER A 117 -2.51 -3.64 -17.07
C SER A 117 -3.45 -3.55 -18.26
N TYR A 118 -4.67 -3.03 -18.05
CA TYR A 118 -5.64 -2.82 -19.13
C TYR A 118 -5.05 -1.91 -20.22
N TYR A 119 -4.54 -0.73 -19.87
CA TYR A 119 -3.97 0.18 -20.86
C TYR A 119 -2.69 -0.34 -21.48
N SER A 120 -1.82 -1.02 -20.74
CA SER A 120 -0.62 -1.63 -21.25
C SER A 120 -0.97 -2.68 -22.32
N ASN A 121 -1.88 -3.59 -22.02
CA ASN A 121 -2.31 -4.65 -22.94
C ASN A 121 -3.04 -4.13 -24.19
N HIS A 122 -3.72 -2.99 -24.09
CA HIS A 122 -4.42 -2.38 -25.23
C HIS A 122 -3.53 -1.52 -26.13
N ASN A 123 -2.46 -0.94 -25.57
CA ASN A 123 -1.63 0.01 -26.30
C ASN A 123 -0.26 -0.55 -26.69
N GLN A 124 0.13 -1.71 -26.14
CA GLN A 124 1.42 -2.34 -26.42
C GLN A 124 1.21 -3.69 -27.10
N PRO A 125 2.11 -4.11 -28.01
CA PRO A 125 2.11 -5.48 -28.52
C PRO A 125 2.50 -6.45 -27.38
N PHE A 126 2.09 -7.70 -27.46
CA PHE A 126 2.34 -8.74 -26.45
C PHE A 126 3.76 -8.73 -25.88
N ALA A 127 4.79 -8.65 -26.73
CA ALA A 127 6.19 -8.67 -26.30
C ALA A 127 6.62 -7.44 -25.47
N LYS A 128 5.78 -6.39 -25.36
CA LYS A 128 6.07 -5.15 -24.63
C LYS A 128 4.95 -4.75 -23.65
N SER A 129 3.92 -5.57 -23.51
CA SER A 129 2.78 -5.24 -22.67
C SER A 129 3.03 -5.47 -21.17
N ASP A 130 4.00 -6.31 -20.86
CA ASP A 130 4.44 -6.48 -19.48
C ASP A 130 5.31 -5.29 -19.02
N TYR A 131 5.19 -4.92 -17.77
CA TYR A 131 5.91 -3.80 -17.18
C TYR A 131 6.64 -4.22 -15.91
N THR A 132 7.75 -3.51 -15.63
CA THR A 132 8.59 -3.84 -14.47
C THR A 132 7.91 -3.46 -13.16
N ILE A 133 8.29 -4.16 -12.08
CA ILE A 133 7.82 -3.86 -10.70
C ILE A 133 8.09 -2.39 -10.30
N PHE A 134 9.14 -1.78 -10.84
CA PHE A 134 9.51 -0.39 -10.55
C PHE A 134 8.37 0.61 -10.84
N VAL A 135 7.57 0.38 -11.89
CA VAL A 135 6.46 1.26 -12.27
C VAL A 135 5.08 0.72 -11.88
N ALA A 136 5.01 -0.51 -11.38
CA ALA A 136 3.74 -1.17 -11.07
C ALA A 136 2.89 -0.37 -10.07
N GLU A 137 3.52 0.18 -9.02
CA GLU A 137 2.84 0.91 -7.96
C GLU A 137 2.50 2.38 -8.30
N VAL A 138 2.89 2.87 -9.48
CA VAL A 138 2.57 4.28 -9.86
C VAL A 138 1.07 4.48 -10.01
N ALA A 139 0.38 3.57 -10.70
CA ALA A 139 -1.06 3.67 -10.93
C ALA A 139 -1.87 3.39 -9.65
N SER A 140 -1.48 2.37 -8.88
CA SER A 140 -2.13 1.99 -7.63
C SER A 140 -2.05 3.09 -6.58
N THR A 141 -0.86 3.64 -6.34
CA THR A 141 -0.67 4.73 -5.37
C THR A 141 -1.28 6.05 -5.84
N CYS A 142 -1.33 6.30 -7.16
CA CYS A 142 -2.06 7.44 -7.70
C CYS A 142 -3.55 7.37 -7.33
N ASN A 143 -4.19 6.22 -7.51
CA ASN A 143 -5.59 6.03 -7.11
C ASN A 143 -5.79 6.21 -5.60
N GLU A 144 -4.86 5.72 -4.77
CA GLU A 144 -4.91 5.95 -3.31
C GLU A 144 -4.87 7.44 -2.97
N VAL A 145 -3.95 8.20 -3.58
CA VAL A 145 -3.82 9.64 -3.36
C VAL A 145 -5.10 10.37 -3.80
N LEU A 146 -5.65 10.05 -4.97
CA LEU A 146 -6.92 10.61 -5.44
C LEU A 146 -8.05 10.29 -4.46
N THR A 147 -8.11 9.07 -3.94
CA THR A 147 -9.11 8.65 -2.94
C THR A 147 -9.02 9.51 -1.67
N ILE A 148 -7.82 9.68 -1.12
CA ILE A 148 -7.63 10.52 0.07
C ILE A 148 -8.04 11.98 -0.22
N HIS A 149 -7.68 12.53 -1.37
CA HIS A 149 -8.06 13.89 -1.74
C HIS A 149 -9.58 14.07 -1.88
N ALA A 150 -10.26 13.15 -2.55
CA ALA A 150 -11.71 13.18 -2.70
C ALA A 150 -12.42 13.06 -1.34
N LEU A 151 -11.97 12.14 -0.47
CA LEU A 151 -12.52 11.98 0.87
C LEU A 151 -12.30 13.22 1.73
N ARG A 152 -11.11 13.84 1.67
CA ARG A 152 -10.83 15.08 2.41
C ARG A 152 -11.74 16.22 1.97
N LYS A 153 -12.01 16.34 0.66
CA LYS A 153 -12.97 17.32 0.12
C LYS A 153 -14.38 17.02 0.60
N LYS A 154 -14.82 15.76 0.55
CA LYS A 154 -16.15 15.32 0.99
C LYS A 154 -16.41 15.55 2.49
N HIS A 155 -15.35 15.48 3.30
CA HIS A 155 -15.38 15.69 4.74
C HIS A 155 -14.76 17.04 5.16
N GLU A 156 -14.80 18.06 4.31
CA GLU A 156 -14.35 19.41 4.63
C GLU A 156 -15.14 19.93 5.85
N GLY A 157 -14.42 20.47 6.85
CA GLY A 157 -15.02 20.92 8.12
C GLY A 157 -15.11 19.84 9.22
N ASN A 158 -14.99 18.56 8.91
CA ASN A 158 -14.89 17.50 9.92
C ASN A 158 -13.42 17.28 10.32
N LYS A 159 -13.01 17.87 11.45
CA LYS A 159 -11.61 17.80 11.93
C LYS A 159 -11.14 16.38 12.21
N ALA A 160 -12.00 15.51 12.73
CA ALA A 160 -11.67 14.12 13.03
C ALA A 160 -11.40 13.34 11.72
N ALA A 161 -12.25 13.50 10.72
CA ALA A 161 -12.07 12.93 9.40
C ALA A 161 -10.77 13.45 8.74
N GLN A 162 -10.53 14.78 8.77
CA GLN A 162 -9.31 15.35 8.21
C GLN A 162 -8.06 14.79 8.89
N ALA A 163 -8.04 14.68 10.21
CA ALA A 163 -6.91 14.13 10.95
C ALA A 163 -6.66 12.65 10.60
N ALA A 164 -7.72 11.84 10.51
CA ALA A 164 -7.62 10.42 10.14
C ALA A 164 -7.09 10.24 8.71
N LEU A 165 -7.63 10.98 7.75
CA LEU A 165 -7.22 10.89 6.34
C LEU A 165 -5.77 11.39 6.12
N ILE A 166 -5.37 12.47 6.81
CA ILE A 166 -3.97 12.93 6.80
C ILE A 166 -3.06 11.88 7.47
N GLY A 167 -3.49 11.31 8.60
CA GLY A 167 -2.76 10.23 9.26
C GLY A 167 -2.55 9.03 8.34
N ARG A 168 -3.59 8.63 7.59
CA ARG A 168 -3.50 7.57 6.58
C ARG A 168 -2.50 7.91 5.47
N MET A 169 -2.51 9.14 4.98
CA MET A 169 -1.55 9.58 3.95
C MET A 169 -0.11 9.54 4.47
N LEU A 170 0.14 10.01 5.70
CA LEU A 170 1.47 9.96 6.31
C LEU A 170 1.93 8.51 6.52
N GLU A 171 1.03 7.62 6.93
CA GLU A 171 1.30 6.19 7.05
C GLU A 171 1.64 5.55 5.69
N GLY A 172 0.95 5.94 4.63
CA GLY A 172 1.28 5.55 3.26
C GLY A 172 2.73 5.91 2.89
N PHE A 173 3.20 7.12 3.19
CA PHE A 173 4.61 7.48 2.98
C PHE A 173 5.57 6.61 3.80
N ARG A 174 5.24 6.30 5.05
CA ARG A 174 6.08 5.43 5.89
C ARG A 174 6.18 4.02 5.32
N THR A 175 5.05 3.43 4.93
CA THR A 175 4.97 2.02 4.50
C THR A 175 5.35 1.82 3.05
N THR A 176 5.03 2.76 2.17
CA THR A 176 5.22 2.61 0.73
C THR A 176 6.54 3.22 0.25
N VAL A 177 6.97 4.36 0.80
CA VAL A 177 8.24 4.98 0.39
C VAL A 177 9.40 4.51 1.27
N PHE A 178 9.35 4.83 2.57
CA PHE A 178 10.51 4.57 3.43
C PHE A 178 10.75 3.08 3.69
N ARG A 179 9.69 2.33 3.95
CA ARG A 179 9.81 0.90 4.23
C ARG A 179 10.21 0.11 2.98
N GLN A 180 9.66 0.44 1.82
CA GLN A 180 10.03 -0.22 0.56
C GLN A 180 11.46 0.12 0.13
N ALA A 181 11.90 1.37 0.29
CA ALA A 181 13.30 1.75 0.08
C ALA A 181 14.25 0.98 1.02
N MET A 182 13.87 0.80 2.29
CA MET A 182 14.64 0.01 3.25
C MET A 182 14.72 -1.47 2.83
N PHE A 183 13.65 -2.05 2.31
CA PHE A 183 13.67 -3.43 1.81
C PHE A 183 14.56 -3.58 0.57
N ALA A 184 14.47 -2.65 -0.38
CA ALA A 184 15.36 -2.65 -1.55
C ALA A 184 16.84 -2.51 -1.15
N GLU A 185 17.15 -1.70 -0.14
CA GLU A 185 18.49 -1.57 0.40
C GLU A 185 18.95 -2.85 1.12
N PHE A 186 18.06 -3.52 1.85
CA PHE A 186 18.34 -4.81 2.47
C PHE A 186 18.63 -5.89 1.43
N GLU A 187 17.83 -5.96 0.37
CA GLU A 187 18.04 -6.87 -0.76
C GLU A 187 19.40 -6.64 -1.42
N MET A 188 19.74 -5.38 -1.69
CA MET A 188 21.06 -5.01 -2.21
C MET A 188 22.21 -5.43 -1.29
N ILE A 189 22.04 -5.26 0.04
CA ILE A 189 23.05 -5.71 1.01
C ILE A 189 23.22 -7.23 0.95
N ALA A 190 22.12 -8.00 0.90
CA ALA A 190 22.18 -9.45 0.83
C ALA A 190 22.86 -9.93 -0.45
N HIS A 191 22.55 -9.34 -1.60
CA HIS A 191 23.22 -9.65 -2.87
C HIS A 191 24.72 -9.32 -2.82
N ASN A 192 25.10 -8.15 -2.30
CA ASN A 192 26.51 -7.77 -2.14
C ASN A 192 27.28 -8.73 -1.21
N MET A 193 26.63 -9.22 -0.14
CA MET A 193 27.24 -10.23 0.74
C MET A 193 27.52 -11.53 -0.01
N GLU A 194 26.56 -12.03 -0.80
CA GLU A 194 26.72 -13.23 -1.61
C GLU A 194 27.85 -13.06 -2.65
N GLU A 195 27.86 -11.95 -3.39
CA GLU A 195 28.89 -11.63 -4.36
C GLU A 195 30.29 -11.55 -3.73
N ALA A 196 30.38 -11.10 -2.48
CA ALA A 196 31.62 -11.04 -1.70
C ALA A 196 32.02 -12.40 -1.08
N GLY A 197 31.25 -13.47 -1.32
CA GLY A 197 31.47 -14.79 -0.72
C GLY A 197 31.20 -14.87 0.78
N GLN A 198 30.42 -13.93 1.32
CA GLN A 198 30.02 -13.93 2.72
C GLN A 198 28.79 -14.85 2.93
N PRO A 199 28.77 -15.69 3.95
CA PRO A 199 27.65 -16.59 4.16
C PRO A 199 26.36 -15.83 4.56
N LEU A 200 25.28 -16.11 3.84
CA LEU A 200 23.95 -15.61 4.17
C LEU A 200 23.34 -16.49 5.26
N THR A 201 23.70 -16.23 6.49
CA THR A 201 23.10 -16.89 7.67
C THR A 201 21.98 -16.05 8.25
N ARG A 202 21.12 -16.68 9.07
CA ARG A 202 20.12 -15.94 9.83
C ARG A 202 20.75 -14.79 10.63
N GLU A 203 21.87 -15.06 11.28
CA GLU A 203 22.58 -14.09 12.14
C GLU A 203 23.09 -12.90 11.34
N SER A 204 23.72 -13.13 10.17
CA SER A 204 24.26 -12.07 9.32
C SER A 204 23.15 -11.20 8.73
N LEU A 205 22.05 -11.82 8.27
CA LEU A 205 20.89 -11.10 7.71
C LEU A 205 20.13 -10.35 8.80
N CYS A 206 19.90 -10.91 9.98
CA CYS A 206 19.30 -10.22 11.12
C CYS A 206 20.13 -9.00 11.54
N ALA A 207 21.45 -9.13 11.58
CA ALA A 207 22.34 -8.00 11.91
C ALA A 207 22.22 -6.88 10.88
N ALA A 208 22.29 -7.20 9.59
CA ALA A 208 22.14 -6.24 8.50
C ALA A 208 20.78 -5.54 8.53
N TYR A 209 19.70 -6.29 8.73
CA TYR A 209 18.35 -5.73 8.80
C TYR A 209 18.14 -4.85 10.04
N TYR A 210 18.70 -5.24 11.19
CA TYR A 210 18.64 -4.43 12.41
C TYR A 210 19.37 -3.11 12.26
N ASP A 211 20.56 -3.12 11.64
CA ASP A 211 21.34 -1.89 11.41
C ASP A 211 20.65 -0.96 10.40
N LEU A 212 19.97 -1.51 9.40
CA LEU A 212 19.09 -0.74 8.51
C LEU A 212 17.97 -0.05 9.29
N ASN A 213 17.25 -0.79 10.13
CA ASN A 213 16.20 -0.21 10.95
C ASN A 213 16.71 0.91 11.85
N LYS A 214 17.91 0.79 12.43
CA LYS A 214 18.53 1.86 13.19
C LYS A 214 18.82 3.10 12.33
N ARG A 215 19.29 2.92 11.09
CA ARG A 215 19.56 4.06 10.20
C ARG A 215 18.28 4.80 9.81
N TYR A 216 17.21 4.07 9.53
CA TYR A 216 15.94 4.64 9.10
C TYR A 216 15.13 5.26 10.25
N TYR A 217 15.04 4.57 11.39
CA TYR A 217 14.13 4.91 12.50
C TYR A 217 14.84 5.42 13.76
N GLY A 218 16.12 5.12 13.95
CA GLY A 218 16.83 5.34 15.23
C GLY A 218 16.95 6.79 15.69
N GLY A 219 16.72 7.77 14.80
CA GLY A 219 16.70 9.19 15.18
C GLY A 219 15.40 9.67 15.84
N GLY A 220 14.32 8.87 15.78
CA GLY A 220 13.01 9.25 16.30
C GLY A 220 12.25 8.14 16.99
N CYS A 221 12.75 6.90 16.90
CA CYS A 221 12.11 5.71 17.42
C CYS A 221 13.14 4.80 18.08
N ARG A 222 12.77 4.16 19.18
CA ARG A 222 13.57 3.07 19.77
C ARG A 222 13.39 1.83 18.91
N VAL A 223 14.48 1.40 18.28
CA VAL A 223 14.52 0.20 17.47
C VAL A 223 14.65 -1.03 18.38
N ASP A 224 13.57 -1.78 18.50
CA ASP A 224 13.51 -2.98 19.35
C ASP A 224 14.23 -4.14 18.68
N LYS A 225 14.94 -4.97 19.46
CA LYS A 225 15.76 -6.07 18.92
C LYS A 225 14.95 -7.05 18.06
N LEU A 226 13.70 -7.33 18.43
CA LEU A 226 12.84 -8.27 17.71
C LEU A 226 12.59 -7.90 16.24
N VAL A 227 12.73 -6.62 15.85
CA VAL A 227 12.54 -6.18 14.46
C VAL A 227 13.54 -6.82 13.50
N GLU A 228 14.69 -7.29 14.00
CA GLU A 228 15.70 -7.97 13.19
C GLU A 228 15.18 -9.20 12.43
N ASN A 229 14.07 -9.78 12.89
CA ASN A 229 13.46 -10.97 12.31
C ASN A 229 12.34 -10.64 11.28
N GLU A 230 12.00 -9.37 11.08
CA GLU A 230 10.87 -8.97 10.24
C GLU A 230 11.05 -9.39 8.77
N TRP A 231 12.27 -9.38 8.26
CA TRP A 231 12.57 -9.79 6.88
C TRP A 231 12.11 -11.21 6.55
N MET A 232 12.05 -12.12 7.56
CA MET A 232 11.66 -13.52 7.36
C MET A 232 10.19 -13.72 6.98
N ARG A 233 9.33 -12.73 7.19
CA ARG A 233 7.91 -12.79 6.83
C ARG A 233 7.60 -12.27 5.42
N ILE A 234 8.61 -11.80 4.71
CA ILE A 234 8.44 -11.23 3.37
C ILE A 234 8.74 -12.35 2.37
N PRO A 235 7.73 -12.86 1.64
CA PRO A 235 7.89 -14.03 0.79
C PRO A 235 8.55 -13.74 -0.57
N HIS A 236 8.80 -12.47 -0.88
CA HIS A 236 9.35 -12.03 -2.18
C HIS A 236 10.34 -10.91 -2.02
#